data_233cf34a562d61e7acab442f07742f18
#
_entry.id   233cf34a562d61e7acab442f07742f18
#
_cell.length_a   1.000
_cell.length_b   1.000
_cell.length_c   1.000
_cell.angle_alpha   90.00
_cell.angle_beta   90.00
_cell.angle_gamma   90.00
#
_symmetry.space_group_name_H-M   'P 1'
#
loop_
_entity.id
_entity.type
_entity.pdbx_description
1 polymer ?
#
loop_
_entity_poly.entity_id
_entity_poly.type
_entity_poly.pdbx_seq_one_letter_code
_entity_poly.pdbx_strand_id
1 'polypeptide(L)'
;MINLPTDIKYRNARIAELDAKGYLHQTKIPEKAKWVVSKKANDSAVIRKLRNRILTSFSEYCFKIFVDEAQDIDEDMKTVLEALDGTGIDIELFGDPKQDVKGYNCYRNMIDSCNDVHYMKTCHRCPQKHLYLSNLLAKDSEKQEADAENRDGSICVYYESRLDDISALIDQKQFGLIYIHKKNDRFATRSSNYYNDKFVTLNHEIFEAVLEKMGGKKTAMEIQRRAYYVTEQMIQDYENHSDEGKIVNKWIAAGEFSYDKKSYAKICQALKDDEPNIGTKIEVRSIESIKGLEHERCLFILTKELAPYLFGRKTEDNKMRHLLYVALTRSLDNLSILVTKEVETIYSQEYITSFIYSTLATAEGIDLYAEGGEKQDKEIETFNDQAKEMEPLID
;
A
#
# COMPACT_ATOMS: atom_id res chain seq x y z
N MET A 1 4.83 -9.76 -11.75
CA MET A 1 5.99 -8.86 -11.53
C MET A 1 7.16 -9.71 -11.06
N ILE A 2 8.38 -9.52 -11.58
CA ILE A 2 9.55 -10.30 -11.12
C ILE A 2 10.00 -9.71 -9.79
N ASN A 3 10.06 -10.53 -8.73
CA ASN A 3 10.57 -10.08 -7.43
C ASN A 3 12.06 -9.73 -7.51
N LEU A 4 12.40 -8.59 -6.95
CA LEU A 4 13.78 -8.15 -6.86
C LEU A 4 14.36 -8.50 -5.48
N PRO A 5 15.67 -8.83 -5.42
CA PRO A 5 16.35 -9.04 -4.15
C PRO A 5 16.16 -7.85 -3.19
N THR A 6 16.06 -8.11 -1.90
CA THR A 6 15.94 -7.07 -0.86
C THR A 6 17.25 -6.29 -0.69
N ASP A 7 18.40 -6.95 -0.86
CA ASP A 7 19.71 -6.29 -0.84
C ASP A 7 19.88 -5.37 -2.05
N ILE A 8 20.21 -4.10 -1.79
CA ILE A 8 20.30 -3.03 -2.81
C ILE A 8 21.31 -3.38 -3.90
N LYS A 9 22.46 -3.97 -3.53
CA LYS A 9 23.52 -4.32 -4.48
C LYS A 9 23.05 -5.39 -5.47
N TYR A 10 22.44 -6.45 -4.98
CA TYR A 10 21.90 -7.51 -5.82
C TYR A 10 20.68 -7.06 -6.62
N ARG A 11 19.84 -6.21 -6.04
CA ARG A 11 18.70 -5.58 -6.72
C ARG A 11 19.16 -4.79 -7.95
N ASN A 12 20.12 -3.90 -7.79
CA ASN A 12 20.64 -3.08 -8.88
C ASN A 12 21.30 -3.93 -9.97
N ALA A 13 22.05 -4.97 -9.60
CA ALA A 13 22.63 -5.91 -10.55
C ALA A 13 21.53 -6.66 -11.33
N ARG A 14 20.45 -7.06 -10.66
CA ARG A 14 19.30 -7.74 -11.31
C ARG A 14 18.55 -6.81 -12.25
N ILE A 15 18.32 -5.56 -11.88
CA ILE A 15 17.70 -4.56 -12.77
C ILE A 15 18.57 -4.35 -14.02
N ALA A 16 19.88 -4.21 -13.87
CA ALA A 16 20.79 -4.04 -15.00
C ALA A 16 20.81 -5.26 -15.94
N GLU A 17 20.73 -6.48 -15.39
CA GLU A 17 20.63 -7.71 -16.19
C GLU A 17 19.33 -7.74 -17.01
N LEU A 18 18.20 -7.37 -16.38
CA LEU A 18 16.89 -7.32 -17.04
C LEU A 18 16.88 -6.23 -18.14
N ASP A 19 17.41 -5.04 -17.85
CA ASP A 19 17.56 -3.95 -18.83
C ASP A 19 18.37 -4.40 -20.05
N ALA A 20 19.47 -5.14 -19.85
CA ALA A 20 20.30 -5.67 -20.94
C ALA A 20 19.58 -6.69 -21.83
N LYS A 21 18.58 -7.38 -21.28
CA LYS A 21 17.69 -8.30 -22.00
C LYS A 21 16.45 -7.61 -22.62
N GLY A 22 16.33 -6.30 -22.49
CA GLY A 22 15.20 -5.53 -23.01
C GLY A 22 13.97 -5.53 -22.09
N TYR A 23 14.08 -6.03 -20.85
CA TYR A 23 13.01 -5.95 -19.85
C TYR A 23 13.16 -4.69 -19.03
N LEU A 24 12.13 -3.86 -18.98
CA LEU A 24 12.10 -2.67 -18.15
C LEU A 24 11.36 -2.96 -16.84
N HIS A 25 12.05 -2.78 -15.71
CA HIS A 25 11.40 -2.87 -14.40
C HIS A 25 10.42 -1.70 -14.21
N GLN A 26 9.21 -1.99 -13.68
CA GLN A 26 8.13 -0.99 -13.56
C GLN A 26 8.55 0.30 -12.84
N THR A 27 9.41 0.20 -11.80
CA THR A 27 9.90 1.39 -11.08
C THR A 27 10.77 2.30 -11.93
N LYS A 28 11.19 1.84 -13.13
CA LYS A 28 11.99 2.62 -14.08
C LYS A 28 11.17 3.17 -15.25
N ILE A 29 9.88 2.84 -15.31
CA ILE A 29 9.02 3.32 -16.40
C ILE A 29 8.88 4.84 -16.36
N PRO A 30 8.57 5.51 -15.24
CA PRO A 30 8.47 6.96 -15.19
C PRO A 30 9.77 7.67 -15.61
N GLU A 31 10.92 7.21 -15.08
CA GLU A 31 12.23 7.75 -15.45
C GLU A 31 12.52 7.61 -16.97
N LYS A 32 12.23 6.45 -17.55
CA LYS A 32 12.45 6.24 -18.99
C LYS A 32 11.48 7.06 -19.83
N ALA A 33 10.21 7.13 -19.46
CA ALA A 33 9.20 7.96 -20.13
C ALA A 33 9.62 9.44 -20.12
N LYS A 34 10.04 9.96 -18.95
CA LYS A 34 10.56 11.32 -18.83
C LYS A 34 11.66 11.60 -19.87
N TRP A 35 12.62 10.69 -20.05
CA TRP A 35 13.70 10.89 -21.00
C TRP A 35 13.29 10.78 -22.48
N VAL A 36 12.12 10.24 -22.77
CA VAL A 36 11.53 10.30 -24.12
C VAL A 36 10.97 11.69 -24.41
N VAL A 37 10.27 12.29 -23.45
CA VAL A 37 9.53 13.56 -23.65
C VAL A 37 10.31 14.80 -23.20
N SER A 38 11.23 14.66 -22.23
CA SER A 38 11.94 15.78 -21.63
C SER A 38 13.37 15.90 -22.16
N LYS A 39 13.85 17.15 -22.18
CA LYS A 39 15.20 17.49 -22.69
C LYS A 39 16.28 17.10 -21.69
N LYS A 40 17.34 16.45 -22.19
CA LYS A 40 18.62 16.29 -21.50
C LYS A 40 19.63 17.35 -21.94
N ALA A 41 20.52 17.75 -21.02
CA ALA A 41 21.55 18.74 -21.32
C ALA A 41 22.40 18.39 -22.55
N ASN A 42 22.72 17.11 -22.74
CA ASN A 42 23.61 16.60 -23.78
C ASN A 42 22.87 16.05 -25.00
N ASP A 43 21.59 16.37 -25.18
CA ASP A 43 20.82 15.89 -26.34
C ASP A 43 21.34 16.50 -27.64
N SER A 44 21.65 15.65 -28.61
CA SER A 44 22.00 16.08 -29.96
C SER A 44 20.81 16.73 -30.67
N ALA A 45 21.07 17.48 -31.73
CA ALA A 45 20.01 18.08 -32.55
C ALA A 45 19.04 17.02 -33.12
N VAL A 46 19.54 15.84 -33.44
CA VAL A 46 18.75 14.70 -33.94
C VAL A 46 17.78 14.20 -32.88
N ILE A 47 18.24 14.01 -31.62
CA ILE A 47 17.41 13.56 -30.50
C ILE A 47 16.33 14.60 -30.21
N ARG A 48 16.67 15.89 -30.21
CA ARG A 48 15.70 16.97 -30.00
C ARG A 48 14.60 16.97 -31.08
N LYS A 49 15.00 16.80 -32.34
CA LYS A 49 14.03 16.73 -33.46
C LYS A 49 13.12 15.50 -33.34
N LEU A 50 13.69 14.35 -32.96
CA LEU A 50 12.92 13.11 -32.74
C LEU A 50 11.91 13.26 -31.61
N ARG A 51 12.31 13.85 -30.47
CA ARG A 51 11.42 14.13 -29.35
C ARG A 51 10.25 15.02 -29.76
N ASN A 52 10.53 16.15 -30.41
CA ASN A 52 9.48 17.05 -30.87
C ASN A 52 8.51 16.32 -31.81
N ARG A 53 9.03 15.49 -32.71
CA ARG A 53 8.18 14.69 -33.60
C ARG A 53 7.29 13.73 -32.83
N ILE A 54 7.83 13.03 -31.80
CA ILE A 54 7.05 12.12 -30.93
C ILE A 54 5.95 12.89 -30.23
N LEU A 55 6.27 14.01 -29.60
CA LEU A 55 5.30 14.85 -28.88
C LEU A 55 4.22 15.39 -29.82
N THR A 56 4.60 15.95 -30.96
CA THR A 56 3.64 16.45 -31.97
C THR A 56 2.75 15.31 -32.47
N SER A 57 3.33 14.18 -32.88
CA SER A 57 2.51 13.05 -33.34
C SER A 57 1.58 12.54 -32.27
N PHE A 58 2.01 12.51 -30.99
CA PHE A 58 1.16 12.07 -29.90
C PHE A 58 -0.01 13.05 -29.67
N SER A 59 0.24 14.37 -29.70
CA SER A 59 -0.82 15.39 -29.53
C SER A 59 -1.81 15.42 -30.68
N GLU A 60 -1.44 14.95 -31.88
CA GLU A 60 -2.38 14.83 -33.03
C GLU A 60 -3.42 13.70 -32.81
N TYR A 61 -3.11 12.68 -31.99
CA TYR A 61 -4.00 11.55 -31.71
C TYR A 61 -4.67 11.65 -30.33
N CYS A 62 -3.99 12.27 -29.37
CA CYS A 62 -4.44 12.35 -27.98
C CYS A 62 -4.70 13.82 -27.63
N PHE A 63 -5.96 14.19 -27.51
CA PHE A 63 -6.37 15.55 -27.17
C PHE A 63 -6.65 15.71 -25.65
N LYS A 64 -6.86 14.59 -24.93
CA LYS A 64 -7.18 14.60 -23.50
C LYS A 64 -6.65 13.36 -22.80
N ILE A 65 -6.14 13.54 -21.59
CA ILE A 65 -5.63 12.49 -20.72
C ILE A 65 -6.32 12.60 -19.35
N PHE A 66 -6.88 11.50 -18.88
CA PHE A 66 -7.38 11.35 -17.52
C PHE A 66 -6.38 10.52 -16.71
N VAL A 67 -5.93 11.06 -15.60
CA VAL A 67 -5.02 10.37 -14.67
C VAL A 67 -5.79 10.06 -13.41
N ASP A 68 -6.05 8.78 -13.17
CA ASP A 68 -6.62 8.30 -11.92
C ASP A 68 -5.52 7.99 -10.90
N GLU A 69 -5.85 7.98 -9.59
CA GLU A 69 -4.89 7.80 -8.49
C GLU A 69 -3.72 8.81 -8.55
N ALA A 70 -4.00 10.06 -8.90
CA ALA A 70 -2.98 11.08 -9.15
C ALA A 70 -2.05 11.34 -7.95
N GLN A 71 -2.43 10.96 -6.72
CA GLN A 71 -1.56 11.03 -5.56
C GLN A 71 -0.34 10.08 -5.64
N ASP A 72 -0.35 9.10 -6.54
CA ASP A 72 0.79 8.19 -6.76
C ASP A 72 1.80 8.71 -7.81
N ILE A 73 1.56 9.91 -8.36
CA ILE A 73 2.47 10.58 -9.30
C ILE A 73 3.78 10.93 -8.58
N ASP A 74 4.91 10.44 -9.14
CA ASP A 74 6.25 10.85 -8.74
C ASP A 74 6.76 12.03 -9.59
N GLU A 75 7.94 12.59 -9.25
CA GLU A 75 8.54 13.72 -9.97
C GLU A 75 8.85 13.40 -11.46
N ASP A 76 9.15 12.15 -11.78
CA ASP A 76 9.41 11.74 -13.15
C ASP A 76 8.12 11.74 -13.98
N MET A 77 7.03 11.20 -13.42
CA MET A 77 5.71 11.20 -14.08
C MET A 77 5.14 12.62 -14.16
N LYS A 78 5.29 13.45 -13.12
CA LYS A 78 4.92 14.87 -13.16
C LYS A 78 5.59 15.57 -14.35
N THR A 79 6.91 15.37 -14.53
CA THR A 79 7.65 15.93 -15.68
C THR A 79 7.10 15.44 -17.04
N VAL A 80 6.64 14.19 -17.10
CA VAL A 80 5.99 13.64 -18.31
C VAL A 80 4.69 14.38 -18.60
N LEU A 81 3.84 14.54 -17.58
CA LEU A 81 2.55 15.22 -17.73
C LEU A 81 2.73 16.69 -18.12
N GLU A 82 3.65 17.41 -17.47
CA GLU A 82 3.98 18.80 -17.83
C GLU A 82 4.47 18.93 -19.28
N ALA A 83 5.26 17.97 -19.77
CA ALA A 83 5.72 17.97 -21.15
C ALA A 83 4.59 17.70 -22.16
N LEU A 84 3.60 16.90 -21.79
CA LEU A 84 2.42 16.61 -22.60
C LEU A 84 1.44 17.78 -22.60
N ASP A 85 1.17 18.38 -21.42
CA ASP A 85 0.38 19.60 -21.29
C ASP A 85 0.92 20.73 -22.18
N GLY A 86 2.25 20.91 -22.17
CA GLY A 86 2.94 21.86 -23.03
C GLY A 86 2.75 21.66 -24.56
N THR A 87 2.17 20.53 -24.99
CA THR A 87 1.76 20.29 -26.39
C THR A 87 0.30 20.64 -26.70
N GLY A 88 -0.46 21.11 -25.70
CA GLY A 88 -1.87 21.45 -25.81
C GLY A 88 -2.81 20.26 -25.56
N ILE A 89 -2.32 19.16 -24.99
CA ILE A 89 -3.15 18.06 -24.51
C ILE A 89 -3.80 18.50 -23.20
N ASP A 90 -5.13 18.40 -23.12
CA ASP A 90 -5.89 18.64 -21.90
C ASP A 90 -5.65 17.51 -20.88
N ILE A 91 -5.21 17.83 -19.66
CA ILE A 91 -4.90 16.84 -18.63
C ILE A 91 -5.78 17.05 -17.40
N GLU A 92 -6.59 16.05 -17.08
CA GLU A 92 -7.41 16.03 -15.89
C GLU A 92 -6.86 14.98 -14.90
N LEU A 93 -6.67 15.41 -13.64
CA LEU A 93 -6.11 14.58 -12.58
C LEU A 93 -7.18 14.28 -11.53
N PHE A 94 -7.38 13.00 -11.26
CA PHE A 94 -8.29 12.51 -10.23
C PHE A 94 -7.48 11.80 -9.15
N GLY A 95 -7.73 12.14 -7.88
CA GLY A 95 -7.02 11.53 -6.77
C GLY A 95 -7.40 12.12 -5.43
N ASP A 96 -6.98 11.46 -4.38
CA ASP A 96 -7.12 11.93 -3.01
C ASP A 96 -5.74 12.25 -2.43
N PRO A 97 -5.37 13.54 -2.29
CA PRO A 97 -4.05 13.93 -1.79
C PRO A 97 -3.76 13.42 -0.37
N LYS A 98 -4.80 13.05 0.41
CA LYS A 98 -4.69 12.45 1.73
C LYS A 98 -4.27 10.97 1.68
N GLN A 99 -4.25 10.35 0.48
CA GLN A 99 -3.86 8.95 0.27
C GLN A 99 -2.46 8.80 -0.36
N ASP A 100 -1.61 9.82 -0.31
CA ASP A 100 -0.21 9.72 -0.73
C ASP A 100 0.64 8.93 0.27
N VAL A 101 0.43 7.62 0.32
CA VAL A 101 1.16 6.69 1.21
C VAL A 101 2.63 6.53 0.82
N LYS A 102 3.04 7.04 -0.34
CA LYS A 102 4.44 7.05 -0.77
C LYS A 102 5.18 8.29 -0.31
N GLY A 103 4.43 9.38 -0.04
CA GLY A 103 4.97 10.66 0.42
C GLY A 103 5.69 11.45 -0.68
N TYR A 104 5.22 11.32 -1.92
CA TYR A 104 5.80 12.06 -3.05
C TYR A 104 5.44 13.54 -3.02
N ASN A 105 4.25 13.90 -2.51
CA ASN A 105 3.70 15.25 -2.46
C ASN A 105 3.53 15.95 -3.84
N CYS A 106 3.81 15.27 -4.93
CA CYS A 106 3.74 15.84 -6.28
C CYS A 106 2.33 16.32 -6.61
N TYR A 107 1.32 15.48 -6.34
CA TYR A 107 -0.07 15.82 -6.60
C TYR A 107 -0.55 16.99 -5.73
N ARG A 108 -0.15 17.04 -4.46
CA ARG A 108 -0.42 18.17 -3.57
C ARG A 108 0.13 19.49 -4.14
N ASN A 109 1.38 19.48 -4.60
CA ASN A 109 2.01 20.64 -5.21
C ASN A 109 1.30 21.06 -6.54
N MET A 110 0.79 20.08 -7.29
CA MET A 110 0.03 20.36 -8.52
C MET A 110 -1.33 21.01 -8.18
N ILE A 111 -2.05 20.53 -7.18
CA ILE A 111 -3.29 21.14 -6.66
C ILE A 111 -3.04 22.58 -6.22
N ASP A 112 -2.00 22.81 -5.40
CA ASP A 112 -1.68 24.14 -4.85
C ASP A 112 -1.31 25.16 -5.96
N SER A 113 -0.88 24.70 -7.14
CA SER A 113 -0.55 25.52 -8.31
C SER A 113 -1.68 25.60 -9.37
N CYS A 114 -2.74 24.82 -9.22
CA CYS A 114 -3.86 24.78 -10.17
C CYS A 114 -4.94 25.79 -9.78
N ASN A 115 -5.51 26.50 -10.78
CA ASN A 115 -6.60 27.45 -10.57
C ASN A 115 -7.99 26.80 -10.63
N ASP A 116 -8.09 25.60 -11.19
CA ASP A 116 -9.35 24.88 -11.40
C ASP A 116 -9.30 23.57 -10.62
N VAL A 117 -9.71 23.61 -9.35
CA VAL A 117 -9.70 22.47 -8.43
C VAL A 117 -11.10 22.25 -7.90
N HIS A 118 -11.63 21.06 -8.14
CA HIS A 118 -12.91 20.62 -7.61
C HIS A 118 -12.74 19.59 -6.51
N TYR A 119 -13.33 19.84 -5.34
CA TYR A 119 -13.29 18.92 -4.21
C TYR A 119 -14.59 18.11 -4.13
N MET A 120 -14.47 16.80 -4.25
CA MET A 120 -15.58 15.87 -4.02
C MET A 120 -15.74 15.64 -2.51
N LYS A 121 -16.79 16.22 -1.95
CA LYS A 121 -17.06 16.19 -0.49
C LYS A 121 -17.85 14.97 -0.05
N THR A 122 -18.62 14.35 -0.96
CA THR A 122 -19.41 13.17 -0.64
C THR A 122 -18.57 11.90 -0.68
N CYS A 123 -18.57 11.16 0.40
CA CYS A 123 -17.91 9.85 0.50
C CYS A 123 -18.97 8.74 0.37
N HIS A 124 -18.89 7.92 -0.69
CA HIS A 124 -19.80 6.80 -0.92
C HIS A 124 -19.35 5.49 -0.27
N ARG A 125 -18.31 5.53 0.57
CA ARG A 125 -17.73 4.33 1.22
C ARG A 125 -17.91 4.34 2.73
N CYS A 126 -17.37 5.37 3.37
CA CYS A 126 -17.19 5.37 4.82
C CYS A 126 -18.45 5.88 5.51
N PRO A 127 -18.88 5.24 6.62
CA PRO A 127 -19.83 5.81 7.55
C PRO A 127 -19.39 7.19 8.07
N GLN A 128 -20.36 8.05 8.39
CA GLN A 128 -20.08 9.39 8.91
C GLN A 128 -19.19 9.36 10.17
N LYS A 129 -19.39 8.37 11.04
CA LYS A 129 -18.58 8.17 12.26
C LYS A 129 -17.10 8.00 11.97
N HIS A 130 -16.75 7.24 10.92
CA HIS A 130 -15.36 7.08 10.49
C HIS A 130 -14.79 8.36 9.90
N LEU A 131 -15.63 9.12 9.17
CA LEU A 131 -15.22 10.39 8.58
C LEU A 131 -14.92 11.46 9.62
N TYR A 132 -15.57 11.46 10.79
CA TYR A 132 -15.20 12.39 11.86
C TYR A 132 -13.74 12.22 12.28
N LEU A 133 -13.26 10.99 12.44
CA LEU A 133 -11.84 10.74 12.75
C LEU A 133 -10.92 11.07 11.58
N SER A 134 -11.25 10.66 10.36
CA SER A 134 -10.41 10.90 9.19
C SER A 134 -10.37 12.38 8.79
N ASN A 135 -11.43 13.13 9.02
CA ASN A 135 -11.49 14.57 8.77
C ASN A 135 -10.57 15.40 9.68
N LEU A 136 -10.14 14.86 10.84
CA LEU A 136 -9.09 15.48 11.65
C LEU A 136 -7.75 15.58 10.90
N LEU A 137 -7.56 14.74 9.90
CA LEU A 137 -6.37 14.67 9.08
C LEU A 137 -6.50 15.41 7.75
N ALA A 138 -7.63 16.02 7.47
CA ALA A 138 -7.92 16.71 6.23
C ALA A 138 -7.80 18.24 6.37
N LYS A 139 -7.50 18.94 5.28
CA LYS A 139 -7.71 20.39 5.20
C LYS A 139 -9.22 20.66 5.12
N ASP A 140 -9.69 21.83 5.52
CA ASP A 140 -11.13 22.15 5.54
C ASP A 140 -11.82 21.98 4.17
N SER A 141 -11.12 22.30 3.09
CA SER A 141 -11.60 22.10 1.71
C SER A 141 -11.75 20.62 1.31
N GLU A 142 -11.02 19.72 1.99
CA GLU A 142 -10.91 18.29 1.69
C GLU A 142 -11.73 17.41 2.64
N LYS A 143 -12.40 18.00 3.63
CA LYS A 143 -13.29 17.28 4.55
C LYS A 143 -14.45 16.66 3.78
N GLN A 144 -14.80 15.44 4.15
CA GLN A 144 -15.84 14.68 3.50
C GLN A 144 -17.02 14.41 4.44
N GLU A 145 -18.18 14.25 3.85
CA GLU A 145 -19.42 13.83 4.49
C GLU A 145 -19.87 12.49 3.88
N ALA A 146 -20.47 11.63 4.68
CA ALA A 146 -20.98 10.36 4.19
C ALA A 146 -22.19 10.58 3.28
N ASP A 147 -22.28 9.76 2.21
CA ASP A 147 -23.51 9.66 1.44
C ASP A 147 -24.65 9.13 2.32
N ALA A 148 -25.87 9.57 2.03
CA ALA A 148 -27.07 9.15 2.77
C ALA A 148 -27.35 7.63 2.65
N GLU A 149 -26.80 6.98 1.63
CA GLU A 149 -26.93 5.53 1.43
C GLU A 149 -25.86 4.72 2.18
N ASN A 150 -24.87 5.39 2.79
CA ASN A 150 -23.85 4.70 3.57
C ASN A 150 -24.45 4.13 4.86
N ARG A 151 -23.83 3.09 5.39
CA ARG A 151 -24.23 2.49 6.67
C ARG A 151 -23.97 3.48 7.82
N ASP A 152 -24.70 3.34 8.92
CA ASP A 152 -24.47 4.15 10.12
C ASP A 152 -23.06 3.96 10.70
N GLY A 153 -22.57 2.75 10.62
CA GLY A 153 -21.24 2.37 11.04
C GLY A 153 -21.02 2.39 12.56
N SER A 154 -19.92 1.79 12.98
CA SER A 154 -19.50 1.78 14.38
C SER A 154 -17.99 1.88 14.52
N ILE A 155 -17.53 2.44 15.66
CA ILE A 155 -16.12 2.45 16.04
C ILE A 155 -16.00 1.74 17.38
N CYS A 156 -15.09 0.73 17.44
CA CYS A 156 -14.78 0.01 18.66
C CYS A 156 -13.31 0.23 19.01
N VAL A 157 -13.01 0.43 20.28
CA VAL A 157 -11.63 0.59 20.77
C VAL A 157 -11.29 -0.57 21.69
N TYR A 158 -10.20 -1.26 21.38
CA TYR A 158 -9.64 -2.34 22.18
C TYR A 158 -8.28 -1.92 22.71
N TYR A 159 -8.01 -2.24 23.96
CA TYR A 159 -6.72 -2.01 24.62
C TYR A 159 -5.96 -3.32 24.74
N GLU A 160 -4.77 -3.38 24.14
CA GLU A 160 -3.97 -4.60 24.15
C GLU A 160 -3.65 -5.09 25.57
N SER A 161 -3.50 -4.16 26.53
CA SER A 161 -3.25 -4.52 27.93
C SER A 161 -4.44 -5.21 28.64
N ARG A 162 -5.65 -5.10 28.06
CA ARG A 162 -6.89 -5.72 28.59
C ARG A 162 -7.25 -7.03 27.90
N LEU A 163 -6.52 -7.40 26.86
CA LEU A 163 -6.75 -8.63 26.11
C LEU A 163 -5.80 -9.73 26.60
N ASP A 164 -6.35 -10.87 26.92
CA ASP A 164 -5.57 -12.07 27.25
C ASP A 164 -4.89 -12.61 25.97
N ASP A 165 -5.61 -12.62 24.84
CA ASP A 165 -5.13 -13.07 23.55
C ASP A 165 -5.79 -12.26 22.39
N ILE A 166 -4.95 -11.62 21.58
CA ILE A 166 -5.40 -10.88 20.38
C ILE A 166 -5.94 -11.84 19.33
N SER A 167 -5.39 -13.05 19.21
CA SER A 167 -5.86 -14.04 18.24
C SER A 167 -7.30 -14.45 18.55
N ALA A 168 -7.64 -14.62 19.82
CA ALA A 168 -9.01 -14.91 20.25
C ALA A 168 -9.99 -13.79 19.89
N LEU A 169 -9.59 -12.52 20.03
CA LEU A 169 -10.37 -11.38 19.56
C LEU A 169 -10.61 -11.43 18.05
N ILE A 170 -9.56 -11.71 17.27
CA ILE A 170 -9.64 -11.80 15.81
C ILE A 170 -10.61 -12.91 15.39
N ASP A 171 -10.48 -14.09 16.00
CA ASP A 171 -11.32 -15.26 15.70
C ASP A 171 -12.78 -15.02 16.09
N GLN A 172 -13.01 -14.38 17.22
CA GLN A 172 -14.37 -14.08 17.69
C GLN A 172 -15.08 -13.03 16.81
N LYS A 173 -14.37 -11.95 16.45
CA LYS A 173 -14.98 -10.82 15.73
C LYS A 173 -14.97 -10.98 14.21
N GLN A 174 -14.23 -11.95 13.67
CA GLN A 174 -14.19 -12.27 12.24
C GLN A 174 -13.90 -11.03 11.37
N PHE A 175 -12.79 -10.35 11.64
CA PHE A 175 -12.37 -9.22 10.83
C PHE A 175 -11.94 -9.67 9.43
N GLY A 176 -12.47 -9.03 8.40
CA GLY A 176 -12.08 -9.34 7.02
C GLY A 176 -10.81 -8.61 6.58
N LEU A 177 -10.43 -7.54 7.29
CA LEU A 177 -9.21 -6.79 7.02
C LEU A 177 -8.55 -6.37 8.33
N ILE A 178 -7.30 -6.85 8.53
CA ILE A 178 -6.48 -6.55 9.71
C ILE A 178 -5.18 -5.93 9.24
N TYR A 179 -4.83 -4.76 9.78
CA TYR A 179 -3.69 -4.03 9.27
C TYR A 179 -2.98 -3.16 10.30
N ILE A 180 -1.68 -2.95 10.04
CA ILE A 180 -0.75 -2.19 10.87
C ILE A 180 0.15 -1.31 9.99
N HIS A 181 0.70 -0.24 10.57
CA HIS A 181 1.68 0.60 9.88
C HIS A 181 2.98 -0.16 9.56
N LYS A 182 3.54 -0.86 10.54
CA LYS A 182 4.83 -1.55 10.42
C LYS A 182 4.83 -2.81 11.26
N LYS A 183 5.34 -3.92 10.69
CA LYS A 183 5.58 -5.16 11.43
C LYS A 183 6.42 -4.94 12.68
N ASN A 184 6.16 -5.73 13.72
CA ASN A 184 6.89 -5.72 14.98
C ASN A 184 7.08 -7.14 15.52
N ASP A 185 7.38 -7.29 16.79
CA ASP A 185 7.62 -8.61 17.40
C ASP A 185 6.34 -9.46 17.52
N ARG A 186 5.14 -8.83 17.54
CA ARG A 186 3.84 -9.49 17.69
C ARG A 186 3.11 -9.66 16.36
N PHE A 187 3.33 -8.75 15.42
CA PHE A 187 2.63 -8.70 14.14
C PHE A 187 3.60 -8.86 12.98
N ALA A 188 3.29 -9.78 12.08
CA ALA A 188 3.99 -9.98 10.82
C ALA A 188 3.14 -9.49 9.65
N THR A 189 3.76 -8.84 8.66
CA THR A 189 3.04 -8.39 7.46
C THR A 189 3.42 -9.25 6.27
N ARG A 190 2.41 -9.74 5.53
CA ARG A 190 2.56 -10.41 4.25
C ARG A 190 2.16 -9.49 3.09
N SER A 191 2.83 -9.65 1.95
CA SER A 191 2.36 -9.05 0.70
C SER A 191 1.08 -9.75 0.24
N SER A 192 0.04 -8.99 -0.11
CA SER A 192 -1.21 -9.53 -0.66
C SER A 192 -1.04 -10.29 -1.99
N ASN A 193 0.07 -10.04 -2.70
CA ASN A 193 0.39 -10.64 -3.99
C ASN A 193 1.49 -11.70 -3.91
N TYR A 194 1.82 -12.18 -2.72
CA TYR A 194 2.96 -13.08 -2.49
C TYR A 194 2.95 -14.29 -3.44
N TYR A 195 1.84 -15.01 -3.56
CA TYR A 195 1.74 -16.17 -4.46
C TYR A 195 1.89 -15.81 -5.94
N ASN A 196 1.26 -14.72 -6.38
CA ASN A 196 1.39 -14.25 -7.76
C ASN A 196 2.80 -13.79 -8.07
N ASP A 197 3.44 -13.07 -7.15
CA ASP A 197 4.79 -12.56 -7.31
C ASP A 197 5.82 -13.71 -7.32
N LYS A 198 5.64 -14.73 -6.45
CA LYS A 198 6.44 -15.95 -6.43
C LYS A 198 6.30 -16.72 -7.74
N PHE A 199 5.04 -16.98 -8.16
CA PHE A 199 4.77 -17.67 -9.42
C PHE A 199 5.41 -16.95 -10.61
N VAL A 200 5.21 -15.65 -10.74
CA VAL A 200 5.75 -14.87 -11.87
C VAL A 200 7.27 -14.86 -11.88
N THR A 201 7.90 -14.72 -10.70
CA THR A 201 9.36 -14.73 -10.58
C THR A 201 9.93 -16.09 -10.95
N LEU A 202 9.39 -17.18 -10.39
CA LEU A 202 9.81 -18.54 -10.68
C LEU A 202 9.56 -18.89 -12.16
N ASN A 203 8.41 -18.55 -12.70
CA ASN A 203 8.06 -18.78 -14.10
C ASN A 203 9.04 -18.09 -15.06
N HIS A 204 9.46 -16.87 -14.73
CA HIS A 204 10.46 -16.17 -15.53
C HIS A 204 11.81 -16.92 -15.54
N GLU A 205 12.31 -17.35 -14.39
CA GLU A 205 13.59 -18.07 -14.32
C GLU A 205 13.52 -19.44 -15.03
N ILE A 206 12.41 -20.14 -14.90
CA ILE A 206 12.17 -21.41 -15.61
C ILE A 206 12.03 -21.19 -17.10
N PHE A 207 11.31 -20.13 -17.53
CA PHE A 207 11.17 -19.80 -18.95
C PHE A 207 12.55 -19.54 -19.60
N GLU A 208 13.42 -18.78 -18.96
CA GLU A 208 14.78 -18.53 -19.46
C GLU A 208 15.57 -19.85 -19.57
N ALA A 209 15.50 -20.72 -18.57
CA ALA A 209 16.19 -22.00 -18.56
C ALA A 209 15.66 -22.98 -19.63
N VAL A 210 14.35 -23.02 -19.85
CA VAL A 210 13.69 -23.83 -20.89
C VAL A 210 14.00 -23.27 -22.28
N LEU A 211 13.98 -21.95 -22.44
CA LEU A 211 14.32 -21.26 -23.69
C LEU A 211 15.76 -21.55 -24.10
N GLU A 212 16.72 -21.50 -23.17
CA GLU A 212 18.12 -21.83 -23.43
C GLU A 212 18.27 -23.27 -23.97
N LYS A 213 17.52 -24.22 -23.41
CA LYS A 213 17.59 -25.64 -23.83
C LYS A 213 16.81 -25.93 -25.10
N MET A 214 15.65 -25.35 -25.29
CA MET A 214 14.69 -25.68 -26.36
C MET A 214 14.60 -24.59 -27.44
N GLY A 215 15.30 -23.49 -27.30
CA GLY A 215 15.32 -22.39 -28.26
C GLY A 215 15.78 -22.90 -29.67
N GLY A 216 15.04 -22.48 -30.68
CA GLY A 216 15.22 -22.95 -32.05
C GLY A 216 14.61 -24.32 -32.39
N LYS A 217 14.12 -25.09 -31.39
CA LYS A 217 13.42 -26.38 -31.60
C LYS A 217 11.92 -26.28 -31.39
N LYS A 218 11.48 -25.28 -30.65
CA LYS A 218 10.10 -25.04 -30.24
C LYS A 218 9.70 -23.59 -30.48
N THR A 219 8.41 -23.35 -30.66
CA THR A 219 7.86 -21.99 -30.75
C THR A 219 7.88 -21.29 -29.38
N ALA A 220 7.88 -19.97 -29.37
CA ALA A 220 7.83 -19.19 -28.14
C ALA A 220 6.61 -19.58 -27.27
N MET A 221 5.46 -19.85 -27.89
CA MET A 221 4.24 -20.25 -27.18
C MET A 221 4.39 -21.64 -26.52
N GLU A 222 5.02 -22.59 -27.18
CA GLU A 222 5.27 -23.92 -26.61
C GLU A 222 6.22 -23.85 -25.41
N ILE A 223 7.27 -23.02 -25.51
CA ILE A 223 8.22 -22.77 -24.43
C ILE A 223 7.49 -22.13 -23.24
N GLN A 224 6.66 -21.13 -23.49
CA GLN A 224 5.91 -20.45 -22.44
C GLN A 224 4.92 -21.38 -21.72
N ARG A 225 4.17 -22.19 -22.47
CA ARG A 225 3.26 -23.19 -21.89
C ARG A 225 4.02 -24.22 -21.05
N ARG A 226 5.20 -24.64 -21.53
CA ARG A 226 6.01 -25.62 -20.80
C ARG A 226 6.57 -25.02 -19.51
N ALA A 227 7.11 -23.81 -19.58
CA ALA A 227 7.59 -23.08 -18.40
C ALA A 227 6.49 -22.90 -17.36
N TYR A 228 5.29 -22.52 -17.79
CA TYR A 228 4.13 -22.39 -16.92
C TYR A 228 3.81 -23.70 -16.19
N TYR A 229 3.70 -24.80 -16.93
CA TYR A 229 3.43 -26.12 -16.35
C TYR A 229 4.51 -26.54 -15.34
N VAL A 230 5.80 -26.39 -15.69
CA VAL A 230 6.91 -26.74 -14.79
C VAL A 230 6.86 -25.90 -13.52
N THR A 231 6.54 -24.63 -13.65
CA THR A 231 6.40 -23.70 -12.50
C THR A 231 5.31 -24.15 -11.52
N GLU A 232 4.11 -24.46 -12.04
CA GLU A 232 3.02 -24.96 -11.19
C GLU A 232 3.40 -26.23 -10.44
N GLN A 233 4.01 -27.18 -11.15
CA GLN A 233 4.40 -28.44 -10.54
C GLN A 233 5.53 -28.27 -9.51
N MET A 234 6.50 -27.38 -9.77
CA MET A 234 7.57 -27.09 -8.80
C MET A 234 7.06 -26.43 -7.54
N ILE A 235 6.07 -25.55 -7.63
CA ILE A 235 5.43 -24.94 -6.45
C ILE A 235 4.71 -26.03 -5.65
N GLN A 236 3.92 -26.90 -6.29
CA GLN A 236 3.24 -28.02 -5.61
C GLN A 236 4.23 -28.98 -4.96
N ASP A 237 5.33 -29.33 -5.65
CA ASP A 237 6.40 -30.16 -5.08
C ASP A 237 7.02 -29.49 -3.84
N TYR A 238 7.20 -28.17 -3.85
CA TYR A 238 7.79 -27.41 -2.74
C TYR A 238 6.86 -27.33 -1.53
N GLU A 239 5.57 -27.15 -1.74
CA GLU A 239 4.56 -27.19 -0.67
C GLU A 239 4.56 -28.52 0.08
N ASN A 240 4.88 -29.61 -0.63
CA ASN A 240 4.92 -30.96 -0.04
C ASN A 240 6.27 -31.32 0.61
N HIS A 241 7.39 -30.79 0.14
CA HIS A 241 8.73 -31.31 0.49
C HIS A 241 9.74 -30.25 0.98
N SER A 242 9.49 -28.95 0.76
CA SER A 242 10.26 -27.80 1.24
C SER A 242 11.80 -27.85 1.02
N ASP A 243 12.28 -28.59 -0.01
CA ASP A 243 13.71 -28.69 -0.35
C ASP A 243 13.90 -28.26 -1.81
N GLU A 244 14.22 -26.99 -1.98
CA GLU A 244 14.39 -26.37 -3.29
C GLU A 244 15.42 -27.07 -4.17
N GLY A 245 16.54 -27.50 -3.56
CA GLY A 245 17.62 -28.16 -4.30
C GLY A 245 17.20 -29.51 -4.86
N LYS A 246 16.48 -30.32 -4.07
CA LYS A 246 15.95 -31.60 -4.55
C LYS A 246 14.94 -31.44 -5.66
N ILE A 247 14.04 -30.45 -5.53
CA ILE A 247 13.02 -30.17 -6.50
C ILE A 247 13.65 -29.72 -7.84
N VAL A 248 14.57 -28.74 -7.80
CA VAL A 248 15.24 -28.29 -9.03
C VAL A 248 16.01 -29.43 -9.69
N ASN A 249 16.73 -30.26 -8.92
CA ASN A 249 17.44 -31.43 -9.47
C ASN A 249 16.50 -32.47 -10.08
N LYS A 250 15.31 -32.72 -9.49
CA LYS A 250 14.27 -33.58 -10.08
C LYS A 250 13.90 -33.13 -11.51
N TRP A 251 13.69 -31.82 -11.71
CA TRP A 251 13.26 -31.28 -12.98
C TRP A 251 14.39 -31.19 -14.01
N ILE A 252 15.65 -31.01 -13.55
CA ILE A 252 16.85 -31.17 -14.39
C ILE A 252 16.96 -32.62 -14.87
N ALA A 253 16.81 -33.59 -13.97
CA ALA A 253 16.85 -35.03 -14.31
C ALA A 253 15.70 -35.45 -15.23
N ALA A 254 14.51 -34.85 -15.08
CA ALA A 254 13.39 -35.02 -16.01
C ALA A 254 13.65 -34.42 -17.41
N GLY A 255 14.71 -33.68 -17.57
CA GLY A 255 15.12 -33.14 -18.86
C GLY A 255 14.39 -31.85 -19.26
N GLU A 256 13.78 -31.13 -18.34
CA GLU A 256 13.03 -29.89 -18.66
C GLU A 256 13.97 -28.73 -18.99
N PHE A 257 15.05 -28.57 -18.24
CA PHE A 257 16.11 -27.61 -18.49
C PHE A 257 17.47 -28.21 -18.12
N SER A 258 18.56 -27.58 -18.58
CA SER A 258 19.92 -28.06 -18.33
C SER A 258 20.46 -27.44 -17.02
N TYR A 259 21.38 -28.14 -16.36
CA TYR A 259 22.09 -27.57 -15.24
C TYR A 259 23.00 -26.43 -15.69
N ASP A 260 22.74 -25.23 -15.20
CA ASP A 260 23.66 -24.10 -15.21
C ASP A 260 23.70 -23.52 -13.79
N LYS A 261 24.88 -23.28 -13.25
CA LYS A 261 25.08 -22.84 -11.88
C LYS A 261 24.31 -21.55 -11.55
N LYS A 262 24.26 -20.61 -12.49
CA LYS A 262 23.59 -19.32 -12.30
C LYS A 262 22.07 -19.47 -12.32
N SER A 263 21.55 -20.17 -13.31
CA SER A 263 20.11 -20.45 -13.46
C SER A 263 19.60 -21.32 -12.32
N TYR A 264 20.37 -22.35 -11.91
CA TYR A 264 20.06 -23.18 -10.76
C TYR A 264 19.88 -22.34 -9.48
N ALA A 265 20.85 -21.46 -9.18
CA ALA A 265 20.78 -20.60 -7.99
C ALA A 265 19.57 -19.66 -8.03
N LYS A 266 19.23 -19.09 -9.20
CA LYS A 266 18.06 -18.21 -9.35
C LYS A 266 16.75 -18.97 -9.18
N ILE A 267 16.61 -20.17 -9.73
CA ILE A 267 15.42 -21.00 -9.60
C ILE A 267 15.23 -21.42 -8.14
N CYS A 268 16.31 -21.89 -7.47
CA CYS A 268 16.25 -22.20 -6.04
C CYS A 268 15.84 -20.98 -5.20
N GLN A 269 16.42 -19.80 -5.49
CA GLN A 269 16.07 -18.56 -4.80
C GLN A 269 14.60 -18.16 -5.01
N ALA A 270 14.10 -18.29 -6.24
CA ALA A 270 12.71 -17.97 -6.57
C ALA A 270 11.70 -18.97 -5.99
N LEU A 271 12.13 -20.25 -5.85
CA LEU A 271 11.33 -21.30 -5.25
C LEU A 271 11.32 -21.22 -3.72
N LYS A 272 12.43 -20.76 -3.13
CA LYS A 272 12.58 -20.62 -1.69
C LYS A 272 11.51 -19.70 -1.13
N ASP A 273 10.87 -20.15 -0.07
CA ASP A 273 10.00 -19.28 0.71
C ASP A 273 10.87 -18.28 1.49
N ASP A 274 10.89 -17.05 1.04
CA ASP A 274 11.28 -15.91 1.87
C ASP A 274 10.17 -15.57 2.89
N GLU A 275 9.33 -16.54 3.25
CA GLU A 275 8.39 -16.33 4.35
C GLU A 275 9.21 -15.94 5.57
N PRO A 276 9.04 -14.71 6.07
CA PRO A 276 9.58 -14.43 7.39
C PRO A 276 8.98 -15.51 8.29
N ASN A 277 9.83 -16.20 9.03
CA ASN A 277 9.36 -17.18 10.04
C ASN A 277 8.37 -16.41 10.94
N ILE A 278 7.07 -16.56 10.64
CA ILE A 278 6.02 -15.81 11.34
C ILE A 278 6.01 -16.28 12.79
N GLY A 279 6.42 -17.53 13.04
CA GLY A 279 6.47 -18.11 14.38
C GLY A 279 5.10 -17.99 15.06
N THR A 280 5.10 -17.42 16.25
CA THR A 280 3.89 -17.13 17.04
C THR A 280 3.26 -15.77 16.72
N LYS A 281 3.73 -15.05 15.68
CA LYS A 281 3.22 -13.72 15.34
C LYS A 281 1.88 -13.81 14.63
N ILE A 282 1.05 -12.79 14.87
CA ILE A 282 -0.22 -12.62 14.19
C ILE A 282 0.04 -12.06 12.79
N GLU A 283 -0.52 -12.73 11.78
CA GLU A 283 -0.42 -12.27 10.40
C GLU A 283 -1.40 -11.13 10.14
N VAL A 284 -0.90 -10.02 9.61
CA VAL A 284 -1.67 -8.82 9.30
C VAL A 284 -1.18 -8.21 7.98
N ARG A 285 -1.91 -7.23 7.45
CA ARG A 285 -1.49 -6.48 6.26
C ARG A 285 -0.79 -5.17 6.64
N SER A 286 0.10 -4.68 5.80
CA SER A 286 0.59 -3.31 5.95
C SER A 286 -0.45 -2.32 5.43
N ILE A 287 -0.54 -1.11 6.02
CA ILE A 287 -1.47 -0.07 5.56
C ILE A 287 -1.22 0.28 4.08
N GLU A 288 0.03 0.27 3.63
CA GLU A 288 0.36 0.50 2.21
C GLU A 288 -0.27 -0.57 1.29
N SER A 289 -0.36 -1.83 1.75
CA SER A 289 -0.88 -2.95 0.94
C SER A 289 -2.40 -3.03 0.90
N ILE A 290 -3.09 -2.28 1.74
CA ILE A 290 -4.56 -2.25 1.78
C ILE A 290 -5.15 -1.05 1.05
N LYS A 291 -4.31 -0.18 0.46
CA LYS A 291 -4.81 0.88 -0.42
C LYS A 291 -5.65 0.27 -1.54
N GLY A 292 -6.84 0.79 -1.76
CA GLY A 292 -7.80 0.23 -2.72
C GLY A 292 -8.62 -0.96 -2.21
N LEU A 293 -8.30 -1.54 -1.04
CA LEU A 293 -9.13 -2.57 -0.41
C LEU A 293 -10.10 -1.95 0.59
N GLU A 294 -11.22 -2.63 0.80
CA GLU A 294 -12.25 -2.27 1.78
C GLU A 294 -12.92 -3.55 2.31
N HIS A 295 -13.47 -3.46 3.51
CA HIS A 295 -14.24 -4.55 4.11
C HIS A 295 -15.24 -4.01 5.12
N GLU A 296 -16.32 -4.77 5.38
CA GLU A 296 -17.33 -4.40 6.36
C GLU A 296 -16.76 -4.25 7.78
N ARG A 297 -15.87 -5.17 8.16
CA ARG A 297 -15.27 -5.23 9.51
C ARG A 297 -13.75 -5.17 9.40
N CYS A 298 -13.18 -4.09 9.90
CA CYS A 298 -11.74 -3.84 9.85
C CYS A 298 -11.15 -3.75 11.26
N LEU A 299 -9.94 -4.29 11.44
CA LEU A 299 -9.13 -4.08 12.65
C LEU A 299 -7.88 -3.28 12.29
N PHE A 300 -7.85 -2.05 12.73
CA PHE A 300 -6.68 -1.17 12.64
C PHE A 300 -5.85 -1.27 13.91
N ILE A 301 -4.57 -1.63 13.79
CA ILE A 301 -3.62 -1.70 14.90
C ILE A 301 -2.90 -0.36 14.99
N LEU A 302 -3.26 0.44 16.00
CA LEU A 302 -2.70 1.76 16.25
C LEU A 302 -1.35 1.65 16.94
N THR A 303 -0.30 2.12 16.26
CA THR A 303 1.07 2.13 16.75
C THR A 303 1.48 3.51 17.28
N LYS A 304 2.55 3.56 18.09
CA LYS A 304 3.09 4.80 18.67
C LYS A 304 3.52 5.84 17.63
N GLU A 305 3.82 5.43 16.41
CA GLU A 305 4.21 6.31 15.32
C GLU A 305 3.00 7.06 14.73
N LEU A 306 1.82 6.41 14.68
CA LEU A 306 0.58 6.99 14.14
C LEU A 306 -0.25 7.72 15.19
N ALA A 307 -0.19 7.30 16.44
CA ALA A 307 -0.98 7.88 17.54
C ALA A 307 -0.83 9.41 17.67
N PRO A 308 0.38 10.03 17.56
CA PRO A 308 0.50 11.48 17.63
C PRO A 308 -0.28 12.24 16.56
N TYR A 309 -0.45 11.65 15.37
CA TYR A 309 -1.25 12.25 14.28
C TYR A 309 -2.75 12.11 14.57
N LEU A 310 -3.19 10.95 15.11
CA LEU A 310 -4.59 10.74 15.48
C LEU A 310 -5.03 11.75 16.56
N PHE A 311 -4.19 11.96 17.57
CA PHE A 311 -4.48 12.87 18.69
C PHE A 311 -4.07 14.33 18.45
N GLY A 312 -3.79 14.72 17.21
CA GLY A 312 -3.49 16.11 16.83
C GLY A 312 -2.19 16.68 17.40
N ARG A 313 -1.30 15.83 17.96
CA ARG A 313 0.02 16.25 18.48
C ARG A 313 1.03 16.48 17.37
N LYS A 314 0.78 15.89 16.18
CA LYS A 314 1.52 16.11 14.96
C LYS A 314 0.55 16.43 13.84
N THR A 315 0.86 17.51 13.09
CA THR A 315 -0.03 18.03 12.05
C THR A 315 0.62 18.12 10.68
N GLU A 316 1.90 17.73 10.58
CA GLU A 316 2.64 17.79 9.33
C GLU A 316 1.98 16.94 8.25
N ASP A 317 1.83 17.50 7.07
CA ASP A 317 1.30 16.81 5.89
C ASP A 317 2.40 15.91 5.31
N ASN A 318 2.42 14.66 5.74
CA ASN A 318 3.47 13.71 5.39
C ASN A 318 2.92 12.27 5.29
N LYS A 319 3.78 11.36 4.86
CA LYS A 319 3.46 9.94 4.70
C LYS A 319 2.75 9.31 5.91
N MET A 320 3.13 9.66 7.15
CA MET A 320 2.54 9.06 8.36
C MET A 320 1.08 9.49 8.54
N ARG A 321 0.78 10.77 8.29
CA ARG A 321 -0.57 11.30 8.31
C ARG A 321 -1.44 10.64 7.23
N HIS A 322 -0.90 10.46 6.03
CA HIS A 322 -1.60 9.79 4.93
C HIS A 322 -1.85 8.30 5.21
N LEU A 323 -0.90 7.59 5.81
CA LEU A 323 -1.10 6.21 6.25
C LEU A 323 -2.23 6.11 7.27
N LEU A 324 -2.27 7.02 8.25
CA LEU A 324 -3.35 7.05 9.23
C LEU A 324 -4.71 7.33 8.56
N TYR A 325 -4.77 8.29 7.63
CA TYR A 325 -5.99 8.57 6.87
C TYR A 325 -6.49 7.32 6.12
N VAL A 326 -5.60 6.63 5.41
CA VAL A 326 -5.93 5.36 4.74
C VAL A 326 -6.45 4.34 5.73
N ALA A 327 -5.81 4.20 6.90
CA ALA A 327 -6.22 3.24 7.92
C ALA A 327 -7.65 3.50 8.44
N LEU A 328 -8.04 4.76 8.61
CA LEU A 328 -9.36 5.15 9.11
C LEU A 328 -10.47 5.03 8.06
N THR A 329 -10.12 4.91 6.77
CA THR A 329 -11.08 4.95 5.65
C THR A 329 -11.23 3.62 4.90
N ARG A 330 -10.90 2.47 5.53
CA ARG A 330 -11.01 1.13 4.89
C ARG A 330 -12.28 0.37 5.27
N SER A 331 -12.96 0.77 6.33
CA SER A 331 -14.14 0.06 6.82
C SER A 331 -15.43 0.64 6.24
N LEU A 332 -16.31 -0.27 5.80
CA LEU A 332 -17.64 0.03 5.29
C LEU A 332 -18.69 0.10 6.43
N ASP A 333 -18.38 -0.52 7.59
CA ASP A 333 -19.36 -0.61 8.69
C ASP A 333 -18.68 -0.55 10.07
N ASN A 334 -17.89 -1.55 10.46
CA ASN A 334 -17.25 -1.59 11.75
C ASN A 334 -15.75 -1.32 11.65
N LEU A 335 -15.28 -0.20 12.22
CA LEU A 335 -13.87 0.11 12.40
C LEU A 335 -13.47 -0.18 13.84
N SER A 336 -12.71 -1.24 14.05
CA SER A 336 -12.11 -1.57 15.34
C SER A 336 -10.67 -1.05 15.39
N ILE A 337 -10.31 -0.37 16.47
CA ILE A 337 -8.97 0.18 16.71
C ILE A 337 -8.36 -0.57 17.88
N LEU A 338 -7.31 -1.35 17.62
CA LEU A 338 -6.49 -2.00 18.65
C LEU A 338 -5.36 -1.06 19.06
N VAL A 339 -5.45 -0.51 20.24
CA VAL A 339 -4.42 0.34 20.84
C VAL A 339 -3.31 -0.54 21.40
N THR A 340 -2.07 -0.37 20.89
CA THR A 340 -0.94 -1.18 21.35
C THR A 340 -0.41 -0.73 22.71
N LYS A 341 0.22 -1.63 23.48
CA LYS A 341 0.80 -1.32 24.81
C LYS A 341 1.76 -0.13 24.75
N GLU A 342 2.49 0.04 23.65
CA GLU A 342 3.40 1.18 23.46
C GLU A 342 2.64 2.52 23.35
N VAL A 343 1.44 2.51 22.81
CA VAL A 343 0.57 3.71 22.79
C VAL A 343 0.00 3.96 24.18
N GLU A 344 -0.43 2.91 24.88
CA GLU A 344 -0.99 3.00 26.25
C GLU A 344 0.04 3.53 27.26
N THR A 345 1.36 3.34 27.02
CA THR A 345 2.41 3.94 27.87
C THR A 345 2.60 5.43 27.64
N ILE A 346 2.17 5.97 26.50
CA ILE A 346 2.32 7.38 26.14
C ILE A 346 1.03 8.16 26.43
N TYR A 347 -0.09 7.53 26.15
CA TYR A 347 -1.44 8.10 26.30
C TYR A 347 -2.26 7.21 27.21
N SER A 348 -2.84 7.76 28.28
CA SER A 348 -3.69 6.94 29.14
C SER A 348 -4.95 6.45 28.41
N GLN A 349 -5.51 5.34 28.85
CA GLN A 349 -6.74 4.78 28.26
C GLN A 349 -7.90 5.76 28.37
N GLU A 350 -7.99 6.49 29.48
CA GLU A 350 -9.00 7.53 29.71
C GLU A 350 -8.87 8.66 28.70
N TYR A 351 -7.64 9.14 28.44
CA TYR A 351 -7.39 10.16 27.42
C TYR A 351 -7.81 9.67 26.03
N ILE A 352 -7.42 8.46 25.64
CA ILE A 352 -7.73 7.88 24.33
C ILE A 352 -9.26 7.76 24.16
N THR A 353 -9.91 7.19 25.16
CA THR A 353 -11.36 7.02 25.17
C THR A 353 -12.05 8.38 25.08
N SER A 354 -11.70 9.33 25.94
CA SER A 354 -12.29 10.67 25.95
C SER A 354 -12.08 11.42 24.63
N PHE A 355 -10.90 11.31 24.01
CA PHE A 355 -10.60 11.93 22.71
C PHE A 355 -11.51 11.38 21.61
N ILE A 356 -11.63 10.06 21.52
CA ILE A 356 -12.47 9.41 20.51
C ILE A 356 -13.94 9.75 20.76
N TYR A 357 -14.41 9.69 22.02
CA TYR A 357 -15.76 10.06 22.39
C TYR A 357 -16.09 11.51 22.07
N SER A 358 -15.23 12.46 22.46
CA SER A 358 -15.49 13.87 22.18
C SER A 358 -15.51 14.20 20.68
N THR A 359 -14.65 13.53 19.89
CA THR A 359 -14.64 13.67 18.43
C THR A 359 -15.94 13.14 17.82
N LEU A 360 -16.48 12.08 18.36
CA LEU A 360 -17.70 11.43 17.89
C LEU A 360 -18.97 12.03 18.49
N ALA A 361 -18.95 12.52 19.72
CA ALA A 361 -20.12 13.12 20.43
C ALA A 361 -20.55 14.48 19.84
N THR A 362 -19.71 15.11 19.03
CA THR A 362 -20.12 16.23 18.17
C THR A 362 -21.11 15.79 17.07
N ALA A 363 -21.35 14.49 16.98
CA ALA A 363 -22.25 13.87 16.02
C ALA A 363 -23.33 13.08 16.76
N GLU A 364 -24.57 13.51 16.68
CA GLU A 364 -25.72 12.91 17.35
C GLU A 364 -25.79 11.39 17.18
N GLY A 365 -25.80 10.65 18.27
CA GLY A 365 -26.19 9.25 18.38
C GLY A 365 -25.12 8.21 18.16
N ILE A 366 -24.20 8.00 19.12
CA ILE A 366 -23.14 7.00 19.00
C ILE A 366 -23.15 5.99 20.13
N ASP A 367 -23.28 4.70 19.76
CA ASP A 367 -22.92 3.58 20.64
C ASP A 367 -21.44 3.26 20.49
N LEU A 368 -20.64 3.68 21.46
CA LEU A 368 -19.27 3.21 21.62
C LEU A 368 -19.29 2.00 22.56
N TYR A 369 -19.03 0.82 22.02
CA TYR A 369 -18.81 -0.35 22.84
C TYR A 369 -17.34 -0.41 23.26
N ALA A 370 -17.04 0.03 24.49
CA ALA A 370 -15.87 -0.43 25.21
C ALA A 370 -16.27 -1.73 25.91
N GLU A 371 -15.96 -2.90 25.35
CA GLU A 371 -16.16 -4.16 26.09
C GLU A 371 -15.18 -4.19 27.27
N GLY A 372 -15.72 -4.07 28.48
CA GLY A 372 -14.98 -4.17 29.74
C GLY A 372 -15.44 -3.28 30.90
N GLY A 373 -16.66 -2.73 30.87
CA GLY A 373 -17.09 -1.90 32.01
C GLY A 373 -18.58 -1.61 32.04
N GLU A 374 -19.34 -2.38 32.80
CA GLU A 374 -20.60 -1.91 33.36
C GLU A 374 -20.32 -0.72 34.29
N LYS A 375 -21.04 0.41 34.08
CA LYS A 375 -21.07 1.64 34.85
C LYS A 375 -20.00 2.68 34.55
N GLN A 376 -20.24 3.52 33.52
CA GLN A 376 -19.51 4.78 33.38
C GLN A 376 -20.39 6.00 33.05
N ASP A 377 -21.73 5.89 33.04
CA ASP A 377 -22.61 7.03 32.70
C ASP A 377 -22.59 8.18 33.71
N LYS A 378 -22.00 8.01 34.90
CA LYS A 378 -21.89 9.05 35.92
C LYS A 378 -20.53 9.71 36.08
N GLU A 379 -19.45 9.13 35.52
CA GLU A 379 -18.10 9.70 35.61
C GLU A 379 -17.76 10.64 34.45
N ILE A 380 -18.49 10.56 33.34
CA ILE A 380 -18.23 11.35 32.12
C ILE A 380 -18.60 12.83 32.30
N GLU A 381 -19.64 13.16 33.09
CA GLU A 381 -19.99 14.55 33.39
C GLU A 381 -18.91 15.26 34.22
N THR A 382 -18.28 14.54 35.14
CA THR A 382 -17.21 15.10 36.00
C THR A 382 -15.88 15.31 35.23
N PHE A 383 -15.62 14.52 34.18
CA PHE A 383 -14.39 14.60 33.38
C PHE A 383 -14.38 15.74 32.36
N ASN A 384 -15.54 16.09 31.80
CA ASN A 384 -15.65 17.22 30.87
C ASN A 384 -15.33 18.56 31.52
N ASP A 385 -15.55 18.69 32.82
CA ASP A 385 -15.20 19.90 33.56
C ASP A 385 -13.71 19.94 33.94
N GLN A 386 -13.08 18.80 34.18
CA GLN A 386 -11.63 18.73 34.46
C GLN A 386 -10.76 18.85 33.18
N ALA A 387 -11.23 18.43 32.02
CA ALA A 387 -10.53 18.59 30.77
C ALA A 387 -10.42 20.05 30.29
N LYS A 388 -11.34 20.92 30.75
CA LYS A 388 -11.30 22.37 30.49
C LYS A 388 -10.27 23.11 31.36
N GLU A 389 -9.86 22.52 32.48
CA GLU A 389 -8.87 23.14 33.39
C GLU A 389 -7.40 22.73 33.13
N MET A 390 -7.17 21.76 32.25
CA MET A 390 -5.81 21.36 31.86
C MET A 390 -5.36 22.08 30.60
N GLU A 391 -5.13 23.39 30.69
CA GLU A 391 -4.29 24.09 29.71
C GLU A 391 -2.84 23.53 29.74
N PRO A 392 -2.18 23.38 28.57
CA PRO A 392 -0.87 22.77 28.53
C PRO A 392 0.17 23.72 29.15
N LEU A 393 0.88 23.23 30.16
CA LEU A 393 2.20 23.79 30.50
C LEU A 393 3.13 23.48 29.34
N ILE A 394 3.39 24.51 28.55
CA ILE A 394 4.45 24.54 27.54
C ILE A 394 5.72 24.96 28.28
N ASP A 395 6.69 24.07 28.32
CA ASP A 395 8.13 24.40 28.39
C ASP A 395 8.87 23.49 27.39
#